data_ce61c5e290d5f82f8a197ddf6fb22a48
#
_entry.id   ce61c5e290d5f82f8a197ddf6fb22a48
#
_cell.length_a   1.000
_cell.length_b   1.000
_cell.length_c   1.000
_cell.angle_alpha   90.00
_cell.angle_beta   90.00
_cell.angle_gamma   90.00
#
_symmetry.space_group_name_H-M   'P 1'
#
loop_
_entity.id
_entity.type
_entity.pdbx_description
1 polymer ?
#
loop_
_entity_poly.entity_id
_entity_poly.type
_entity_poly.pdbx_seq_one_letter_code
_entity_poly.pdbx_strand_id
1 'polypeptide(L)'
;EYGDNLYVNPTNRCNFNCEFCLRHNGSGGSIYTHNLWLRREPTKEEILDSIESRDLTKYRQLVFVGFGEPTYRFDDICWVIDQMKAHGTRIFTRMDTNGTGSVINGRDITPEFAGRFDMVSISLNTDTAEKYDALCHPNFPGAYEAMLDFARRVRAYVPTVMMTVVDTIPAEEIEHCRRICEEDVGAAYRVRAYIKE
;
A
#
# COMPACT_ATOMS: atom_id res chain seq x y z
N GLU A 1 -4.78 -0.12 15.11
CA GLU A 1 -5.00 1.32 15.30
C GLU A 1 -3.65 2.00 15.56
N TYR A 2 -3.41 3.12 14.92
CA TYR A 2 -2.24 3.95 15.18
C TYR A 2 -2.56 5.42 14.88
N GLY A 3 -2.39 6.28 15.88
CA GLY A 3 -2.87 7.66 15.79
C GLY A 3 -4.36 7.70 15.44
N ASP A 4 -4.72 8.58 14.51
CA ASP A 4 -6.09 8.78 14.04
C ASP A 4 -6.47 7.87 12.86
N ASN A 5 -5.75 6.76 12.63
CA ASN A 5 -6.00 5.89 11.47
C ASN A 5 -6.30 4.45 11.92
N LEU A 6 -7.23 3.83 11.20
CA LEU A 6 -7.52 2.40 11.30
C LEU A 6 -6.78 1.66 10.19
N TYR A 7 -5.82 0.83 10.57
CA TYR A 7 -5.04 0.02 9.63
C TYR A 7 -5.60 -1.40 9.55
N VAL A 8 -5.76 -1.90 8.33
CA VAL A 8 -6.26 -3.25 8.04
C VAL A 8 -5.19 -4.03 7.30
N ASN A 9 -4.69 -5.11 7.92
CA ASN A 9 -3.80 -6.08 7.27
C ASN A 9 -4.62 -7.24 6.71
N PRO A 10 -4.86 -7.33 5.38
CA PRO A 10 -5.68 -8.38 4.80
C PRO A 10 -4.91 -9.67 4.52
N THR A 11 -3.56 -9.61 4.46
CA THR A 11 -2.72 -10.75 4.06
C THR A 11 -1.27 -10.59 4.52
N ASN A 12 -0.60 -11.71 4.75
CA ASN A 12 0.86 -11.75 4.94
C ASN A 12 1.62 -12.03 3.63
N ARG A 13 0.91 -12.31 2.52
CA ARG A 13 1.54 -12.59 1.21
C ARG A 13 2.09 -11.32 0.59
N CYS A 14 3.33 -11.37 0.13
CA CYS A 14 3.97 -10.32 -0.62
C CYS A 14 4.85 -10.94 -1.70
N ASN A 15 4.87 -10.35 -2.88
CA ASN A 15 5.74 -10.73 -4.00
C ASN A 15 7.11 -10.05 -3.94
N PHE A 16 7.38 -9.28 -2.86
CA PHE A 16 8.65 -8.60 -2.60
C PHE A 16 9.27 -9.08 -1.28
N ASN A 17 10.60 -8.89 -1.18
CA ASN A 17 11.38 -9.16 0.03
C ASN A 17 12.31 -7.98 0.37
N CYS A 18 11.74 -6.78 0.47
CA CYS A 18 12.48 -5.52 0.63
C CYS A 18 13.39 -5.52 1.87
N GLU A 19 14.60 -5.00 1.74
CA GLU A 19 15.61 -4.95 2.82
C GLU A 19 15.15 -4.13 4.04
N PHE A 20 14.42 -3.04 3.79
CA PHE A 20 13.88 -2.14 4.82
C PHE A 20 12.52 -2.57 5.38
N CYS A 21 12.01 -3.75 4.98
CA CYS A 21 10.68 -4.19 5.38
C CYS A 21 10.62 -4.48 6.88
N LEU A 22 9.58 -3.96 7.53
CA LEU A 22 9.31 -4.18 8.95
C LEU A 22 9.18 -5.68 9.34
N ARG A 23 8.96 -6.56 8.35
CA ARG A 23 8.97 -8.02 8.55
C ARG A 23 10.33 -8.56 8.95
N HIS A 24 11.40 -7.86 8.59
CA HIS A 24 12.81 -8.26 8.75
C HIS A 24 13.53 -7.45 9.83
N ASN A 25 12.92 -6.41 10.37
CA ASN A 25 13.51 -5.74 11.52
C ASN A 25 13.43 -6.67 12.75
N GLY A 26 14.34 -6.48 13.72
CA GLY A 26 14.50 -7.38 14.87
C GLY A 26 13.27 -7.48 15.78
N SER A 27 12.25 -6.63 15.59
CA SER A 27 10.98 -6.69 16.32
C SER A 27 10.13 -7.94 16.00
N GLY A 28 10.58 -8.79 15.05
CA GLY A 28 9.83 -9.99 14.65
C GLY A 28 8.44 -9.70 14.09
N GLY A 29 8.28 -8.50 13.49
CA GLY A 29 7.02 -8.07 12.92
C GLY A 29 6.07 -7.41 13.93
N SER A 30 6.56 -7.02 15.08
CA SER A 30 5.82 -6.18 16.01
C SER A 30 6.15 -4.72 15.72
N ILE A 31 5.13 -3.87 15.62
CA ILE A 31 5.27 -2.42 15.57
C ILE A 31 4.66 -1.87 16.87
N TYR A 32 5.45 -1.12 17.60
CA TYR A 32 5.11 -0.58 18.92
C TYR A 32 4.84 -1.70 19.94
N THR A 33 3.70 -2.24 20.13
CA THR A 33 3.38 -3.32 21.06
C THR A 33 2.48 -4.38 20.44
N HIS A 34 2.27 -4.28 19.12
CA HIS A 34 1.32 -5.14 18.42
C HIS A 34 2.01 -6.06 17.44
N ASN A 35 1.76 -7.36 17.55
CA ASN A 35 2.12 -8.31 16.53
C ASN A 35 1.16 -8.17 15.34
N LEU A 36 1.70 -7.80 14.18
CA LEU A 36 0.93 -7.60 12.97
C LEU A 36 0.83 -8.86 12.09
N TRP A 37 1.49 -9.97 12.45
CA TRP A 37 1.38 -11.21 11.73
C TRP A 37 0.00 -11.83 11.90
N LEU A 38 -0.63 -12.13 10.77
CA LEU A 38 -1.86 -12.91 10.75
C LEU A 38 -1.54 -14.40 10.98
N ARG A 39 -2.27 -15.05 11.86
CA ARG A 39 -2.18 -16.52 12.03
C ARG A 39 -2.76 -17.27 10.84
N ARG A 40 -3.75 -16.71 10.18
CA ARG A 40 -4.36 -17.08 8.91
C ARG A 40 -4.88 -15.84 8.20
N GLU A 41 -5.13 -15.94 6.92
CA GLU A 41 -5.84 -14.87 6.21
C GLU A 41 -7.30 -14.84 6.68
N PRO A 42 -7.85 -13.67 7.04
CA PRO A 42 -9.26 -13.51 7.37
C PRO A 42 -10.12 -13.66 6.11
N THR A 43 -11.38 -14.08 6.26
CA THR A 43 -12.35 -13.95 5.18
C THR A 43 -12.72 -12.49 4.94
N LYS A 44 -13.31 -12.15 3.81
CA LYS A 44 -13.75 -10.77 3.54
C LYS A 44 -14.85 -10.33 4.51
N GLU A 45 -15.70 -11.26 4.95
CA GLU A 45 -16.73 -11.02 5.95
C GLU A 45 -16.11 -10.71 7.32
N GLU A 46 -15.08 -11.45 7.73
CA GLU A 46 -14.35 -11.19 8.96
C GLU A 46 -13.63 -9.82 8.94
N ILE A 47 -13.13 -9.40 7.77
CA ILE A 47 -12.54 -8.06 7.59
C ILE A 47 -13.63 -7.00 7.78
N LEU A 48 -14.79 -7.16 7.13
CA LEU A 48 -15.92 -6.24 7.23
C LEU A 48 -16.40 -6.13 8.67
N ASP A 49 -16.69 -7.25 9.32
CA ASP A 49 -17.16 -7.29 10.71
C ASP A 49 -16.16 -6.64 11.67
N SER A 50 -14.85 -6.90 11.44
CA SER A 50 -13.79 -6.30 12.24
C SER A 50 -13.72 -4.79 12.08
N ILE A 51 -13.98 -4.23 10.90
CA ILE A 51 -14.01 -2.79 10.66
C ILE A 51 -15.28 -2.19 11.29
N GLU A 52 -16.45 -2.76 11.01
CA GLU A 52 -17.74 -2.21 11.42
C GLU A 52 -18.02 -2.37 12.92
N SER A 53 -17.33 -3.28 13.61
CA SER A 53 -17.38 -3.37 15.08
C SER A 53 -16.73 -2.18 15.81
N ARG A 54 -16.06 -1.29 15.08
CA ARG A 54 -15.39 -0.12 15.62
C ARG A 54 -16.21 1.16 15.43
N ASP A 55 -16.05 2.09 16.33
CA ASP A 55 -16.56 3.46 16.15
C ASP A 55 -15.67 4.20 15.14
N LEU A 56 -16.08 4.17 13.87
CA LEU A 56 -15.31 4.73 12.76
C LEU A 56 -15.21 6.26 12.81
N THR A 57 -16.04 6.93 13.60
CA THR A 57 -15.97 8.40 13.77
C THR A 57 -14.68 8.85 14.46
N LYS A 58 -14.00 7.94 15.14
CA LYS A 58 -12.71 8.19 15.80
C LYS A 58 -11.52 8.20 14.85
N TYR A 59 -11.70 7.72 13.61
CA TYR A 59 -10.61 7.59 12.65
C TYR A 59 -10.79 8.55 11.47
N ARG A 60 -9.67 9.14 11.07
CA ARG A 60 -9.61 10.01 9.89
C ARG A 60 -9.54 9.20 8.59
N GLN A 61 -8.93 8.03 8.64
CA GLN A 61 -8.69 7.17 7.48
C GLN A 61 -8.83 5.69 7.85
N LEU A 62 -9.39 4.93 6.90
CA LEU A 62 -9.26 3.48 6.82
C LEU A 62 -8.13 3.16 5.83
N VAL A 63 -7.10 2.46 6.26
CA VAL A 63 -5.90 2.20 5.46
C VAL A 63 -5.73 0.69 5.28
N PHE A 64 -5.87 0.23 4.04
CA PHE A 64 -5.51 -1.15 3.68
C PHE A 64 -4.01 -1.24 3.43
N VAL A 65 -3.31 -1.93 4.32
CA VAL A 65 -1.85 -2.08 4.34
C VAL A 65 -1.51 -3.24 5.26
N GLY A 66 -0.32 -3.74 5.20
CA GLY A 66 0.11 -4.75 6.18
C GLY A 66 1.48 -5.31 5.90
N PHE A 67 1.75 -6.49 6.42
CA PHE A 67 2.98 -7.21 6.14
C PHE A 67 3.02 -7.86 4.75
N GLY A 68 1.86 -7.99 4.12
CA GLY A 68 1.73 -8.41 2.75
C GLY A 68 1.46 -7.24 1.80
N GLU A 69 1.37 -7.56 0.53
CA GLU A 69 0.85 -6.67 -0.50
C GLU A 69 -0.67 -6.79 -0.55
N PRO A 70 -1.44 -5.74 -0.21
CA PRO A 70 -2.90 -5.81 -0.12
C PRO A 70 -3.60 -6.27 -1.39
N THR A 71 -2.99 -5.99 -2.55
CA THR A 71 -3.59 -6.32 -3.85
C THR A 71 -3.66 -7.83 -4.14
N TYR A 72 -3.05 -8.69 -3.33
CA TYR A 72 -3.36 -10.13 -3.30
C TYR A 72 -4.81 -10.44 -2.88
N ARG A 73 -5.43 -9.50 -2.20
CA ARG A 73 -6.83 -9.60 -1.72
C ARG A 73 -7.68 -8.47 -2.30
N PHE A 74 -7.34 -8.01 -3.52
CA PHE A 74 -7.93 -6.82 -4.11
C PHE A 74 -9.45 -6.94 -4.26
N ASP A 75 -9.94 -8.06 -4.80
CA ASP A 75 -11.38 -8.29 -4.99
C ASP A 75 -12.14 -8.33 -3.64
N ASP A 76 -11.54 -8.95 -2.62
CA ASP A 76 -12.12 -8.97 -1.29
C ASP A 76 -12.17 -7.58 -0.65
N ILE A 77 -11.11 -6.78 -0.82
CA ILE A 77 -11.07 -5.40 -0.33
C ILE A 77 -12.12 -4.54 -1.04
N CYS A 78 -12.26 -4.66 -2.35
CA CYS A 78 -13.31 -3.98 -3.12
C CYS A 78 -14.70 -4.35 -2.60
N TRP A 79 -14.94 -5.64 -2.39
CA TRP A 79 -16.21 -6.12 -1.83
C TRP A 79 -16.47 -5.53 -0.43
N VAL A 80 -15.46 -5.51 0.46
CA VAL A 80 -15.59 -4.91 1.80
C VAL A 80 -15.98 -3.44 1.71
N ILE A 81 -15.29 -2.66 0.86
CA ILE A 81 -15.59 -1.23 0.68
C ILE A 81 -17.02 -1.03 0.14
N ASP A 82 -17.43 -1.86 -0.82
CA ASP A 82 -18.77 -1.77 -1.41
C ASP A 82 -19.85 -2.11 -0.36
N GLN A 83 -19.65 -3.12 0.51
CA GLN A 83 -20.56 -3.42 1.61
C GLN A 83 -20.63 -2.28 2.63
N MET A 84 -19.49 -1.75 3.07
CA MET A 84 -19.45 -0.59 3.96
C MET A 84 -20.29 0.57 3.42
N LYS A 85 -20.18 0.87 2.11
CA LYS A 85 -20.96 1.92 1.46
C LYS A 85 -22.46 1.59 1.43
N ALA A 86 -22.81 0.34 1.14
CA ALA A 86 -24.20 -0.14 1.16
C ALA A 86 -24.83 0.00 2.56
N HIS A 87 -24.03 -0.19 3.62
CA HIS A 87 -24.43 0.03 5.01
C HIS A 87 -24.42 1.53 5.42
N GLY A 88 -24.11 2.44 4.50
CA GLY A 88 -24.07 3.88 4.75
C GLY A 88 -22.78 4.39 5.39
N THR A 89 -21.77 3.54 5.53
CA THR A 89 -20.46 3.92 6.10
C THR A 89 -19.67 4.75 5.12
N ARG A 90 -19.18 5.89 5.58
CA ARG A 90 -18.31 6.82 4.84
C ARG A 90 -17.08 7.13 5.67
N ILE A 91 -15.92 6.76 5.17
CA ILE A 91 -14.62 7.07 5.76
C ILE A 91 -13.60 7.26 4.64
N PHE A 92 -12.66 8.17 4.80
CA PHE A 92 -11.56 8.33 3.84
C PHE A 92 -10.78 7.02 3.72
N THR A 93 -10.76 6.43 2.54
CA THR A 93 -10.20 5.10 2.29
C THR A 93 -8.90 5.19 1.51
N ARG A 94 -7.85 4.59 2.03
CA ARG A 94 -6.52 4.57 1.44
C ARG A 94 -6.00 3.15 1.28
N MET A 95 -5.22 2.90 0.23
CA MET A 95 -4.42 1.71 0.05
C MET A 95 -2.93 2.07 -0.01
N ASP A 96 -2.09 1.36 0.74
CA ASP A 96 -0.64 1.39 0.61
C ASP A 96 -0.20 0.11 -0.12
N THR A 97 0.49 0.26 -1.25
CA THR A 97 0.82 -0.85 -2.16
C THR A 97 2.24 -0.70 -2.72
N ASN A 98 2.83 -1.80 -3.14
CA ASN A 98 4.05 -1.81 -3.94
C ASN A 98 3.81 -1.48 -5.43
N GLY A 99 2.54 -1.28 -5.85
CA GLY A 99 2.18 -0.88 -7.21
C GLY A 99 2.18 -2.00 -8.24
N THR A 100 2.28 -3.26 -7.84
CA THR A 100 2.29 -4.40 -8.78
C THR A 100 0.96 -5.17 -8.83
N GLY A 101 -0.11 -4.55 -8.37
CA GLY A 101 -1.42 -5.18 -8.24
C GLY A 101 -1.98 -5.74 -9.55
N SER A 102 -1.77 -5.05 -10.68
CA SER A 102 -2.21 -5.55 -11.99
C SER A 102 -1.47 -6.82 -12.41
N VAL A 103 -0.17 -6.94 -12.08
CA VAL A 103 0.62 -8.16 -12.32
C VAL A 103 0.11 -9.31 -11.43
N ILE A 104 -0.09 -9.04 -10.13
CA ILE A 104 -0.59 -10.05 -9.17
C ILE A 104 -1.94 -10.61 -9.61
N ASN A 105 -2.83 -9.77 -10.12
CA ASN A 105 -4.18 -10.16 -10.52
C ASN A 105 -4.31 -10.61 -11.99
N GLY A 106 -3.22 -10.55 -12.78
CA GLY A 106 -3.21 -10.91 -14.19
C GLY A 106 -4.13 -10.05 -15.08
N ARG A 107 -4.52 -8.86 -14.61
CA ARG A 107 -5.39 -7.90 -15.29
C ARG A 107 -5.14 -6.48 -14.81
N ASP A 108 -5.53 -5.50 -15.61
CA ASP A 108 -5.51 -4.10 -15.15
C ASP A 108 -6.62 -3.89 -14.12
N ILE A 109 -6.23 -3.70 -12.85
CA ILE A 109 -7.14 -3.44 -11.74
C ILE A 109 -7.35 -1.94 -11.50
N THR A 110 -6.63 -1.04 -12.19
CA THR A 110 -6.65 0.38 -11.89
C THR A 110 -8.03 1.03 -12.06
N PRO A 111 -8.90 0.65 -13.04
CA PRO A 111 -10.24 1.20 -13.14
C PRO A 111 -11.14 0.87 -11.93
N GLU A 112 -10.87 -0.23 -11.25
CA GLU A 112 -11.69 -0.69 -10.14
C GLU A 112 -11.46 0.10 -8.84
N PHE A 113 -10.42 0.94 -8.80
CA PHE A 113 -10.21 1.90 -7.72
C PHE A 113 -11.23 3.04 -7.71
N ALA A 114 -11.84 3.32 -8.87
CA ALA A 114 -12.78 4.44 -9.01
C ALA A 114 -13.94 4.36 -8.00
N GLY A 115 -14.10 5.46 -7.27
CA GLY A 115 -15.15 5.57 -6.26
C GLY A 115 -14.97 4.72 -5.01
N ARG A 116 -13.94 3.86 -4.93
CA ARG A 116 -13.65 3.03 -3.73
C ARG A 116 -12.54 3.62 -2.86
N PHE A 117 -11.52 4.18 -3.48
CA PHE A 117 -10.37 4.74 -2.78
C PHE A 117 -10.29 6.26 -3.00
N ASP A 118 -10.00 6.98 -1.91
CA ASP A 118 -9.71 8.40 -1.94
C ASP A 118 -8.22 8.67 -2.17
N MET A 119 -7.38 7.71 -1.78
CA MET A 119 -5.93 7.81 -1.93
C MET A 119 -5.29 6.43 -2.17
N VAL A 120 -4.29 6.40 -3.05
CA VAL A 120 -3.36 5.28 -3.20
C VAL A 120 -1.94 5.77 -2.93
N SER A 121 -1.25 5.11 -2.01
CA SER A 121 0.15 5.36 -1.67
C SER A 121 1.00 4.24 -2.22
N ILE A 122 1.91 4.56 -3.15
CA ILE A 122 2.71 3.60 -3.90
C ILE A 122 4.16 3.71 -3.46
N SER A 123 4.80 2.58 -3.18
CA SER A 123 6.20 2.51 -2.78
C SER A 123 7.11 2.57 -4.01
N LEU A 124 7.68 3.75 -4.30
CA LEU A 124 8.68 3.93 -5.36
C LEU A 124 10.06 3.41 -4.91
N ASN A 125 10.44 3.75 -3.68
CA ASN A 125 11.63 3.31 -2.94
C ASN A 125 12.99 3.75 -3.50
N THR A 126 13.22 3.80 -4.81
CA THR A 126 14.47 4.26 -5.47
C THR A 126 14.23 4.74 -6.90
N ASP A 127 15.25 5.28 -7.55
CA ASP A 127 15.17 6.02 -8.80
C ASP A 127 15.43 5.22 -10.09
N THR A 128 15.89 3.97 -10.00
CA THR A 128 16.17 3.13 -11.16
C THR A 128 15.72 1.68 -10.98
N ALA A 129 15.44 0.98 -12.07
CA ALA A 129 15.03 -0.42 -12.05
C ALA A 129 16.08 -1.33 -11.40
N GLU A 130 17.37 -1.12 -11.70
CA GLU A 130 18.47 -1.91 -11.14
C GLU A 130 18.53 -1.78 -9.61
N LYS A 131 18.47 -0.54 -9.10
CA LYS A 131 18.47 -0.29 -7.65
C LYS A 131 17.18 -0.80 -7.00
N TYR A 132 16.05 -0.71 -7.72
CA TYR A 132 14.77 -1.21 -7.24
C TYR A 132 14.81 -2.72 -7.03
N ASP A 133 15.33 -3.46 -8.00
CA ASP A 133 15.48 -4.91 -7.90
C ASP A 133 16.44 -5.29 -6.75
N ALA A 134 17.54 -4.54 -6.59
CA ALA A 134 18.49 -4.75 -5.51
C ALA A 134 17.94 -4.44 -4.11
N LEU A 135 17.05 -3.46 -3.99
CA LEU A 135 16.50 -3.01 -2.70
C LEU A 135 15.21 -3.75 -2.32
N CYS A 136 14.36 -4.04 -3.30
CA CYS A 136 13.02 -4.56 -3.07
C CYS A 136 12.88 -6.06 -3.32
N HIS A 137 13.83 -6.68 -4.02
CA HIS A 137 13.87 -8.12 -4.33
C HIS A 137 12.51 -8.66 -4.82
N PRO A 138 11.97 -8.14 -5.95
CA PRO A 138 10.75 -8.66 -6.53
C PRO A 138 10.93 -10.10 -7.01
N ASN A 139 9.89 -10.91 -6.96
CA ASN A 139 9.94 -12.30 -7.43
C ASN A 139 9.65 -12.46 -8.94
N PHE A 140 9.59 -11.36 -9.69
CA PHE A 140 9.39 -11.34 -11.14
C PHE A 140 10.17 -10.17 -11.76
N PRO A 141 10.58 -10.24 -13.04
CA PRO A 141 11.31 -9.17 -13.72
C PRO A 141 10.38 -8.02 -14.13
N GLY A 142 10.94 -6.80 -14.24
CA GLY A 142 10.20 -5.61 -14.71
C GLY A 142 9.26 -5.03 -13.67
N ALA A 143 9.52 -5.25 -12.40
CA ALA A 143 8.67 -4.79 -11.31
C ALA A 143 8.64 -3.26 -11.19
N TYR A 144 9.76 -2.59 -11.46
CA TYR A 144 9.87 -1.13 -11.44
C TYR A 144 8.96 -0.48 -12.51
N GLU A 145 9.04 -0.98 -13.74
CA GLU A 145 8.21 -0.51 -14.86
C GLU A 145 6.73 -0.79 -14.60
N ALA A 146 6.41 -1.97 -14.06
CA ALA A 146 5.03 -2.33 -13.71
C ALA A 146 4.45 -1.40 -12.64
N MET A 147 5.24 -1.04 -11.63
CA MET A 147 4.85 -0.10 -10.57
C MET A 147 4.63 1.31 -11.15
N LEU A 148 5.51 1.80 -12.02
CA LEU A 148 5.34 3.10 -12.67
C LEU A 148 4.13 3.15 -13.61
N ASP A 149 3.89 2.08 -14.39
CA ASP A 149 2.69 1.98 -15.24
C ASP A 149 1.42 1.99 -14.40
N PHE A 150 1.38 1.21 -13.31
CA PHE A 150 0.27 1.21 -12.37
C PHE A 150 0.04 2.61 -11.78
N ALA A 151 1.10 3.30 -11.35
CA ALA A 151 1.01 4.64 -10.78
C ALA A 151 0.42 5.66 -11.79
N ARG A 152 0.85 5.59 -13.05
CA ARG A 152 0.32 6.45 -14.13
C ARG A 152 -1.15 6.18 -14.41
N ARG A 153 -1.56 4.90 -14.46
CA ARG A 153 -2.94 4.51 -14.78
C ARG A 153 -3.90 4.82 -13.65
N VAL A 154 -3.56 4.51 -12.41
CA VAL A 154 -4.49 4.66 -11.26
C VAL A 154 -4.85 6.10 -10.99
N ARG A 155 -4.04 7.07 -11.44
CA ARG A 155 -4.34 8.52 -11.34
C ARG A 155 -5.63 8.94 -12.06
N ALA A 156 -6.06 8.20 -13.06
CA ALA A 156 -7.33 8.49 -13.74
C ALA A 156 -8.56 8.14 -12.88
N TYR A 157 -8.38 7.36 -11.82
CA TYR A 157 -9.47 6.73 -11.08
C TYR A 157 -9.52 7.09 -9.60
N VAL A 158 -8.44 7.70 -9.07
CA VAL A 158 -8.33 8.03 -7.64
C VAL A 158 -8.00 9.51 -7.46
N PRO A 159 -8.68 10.22 -6.54
CA PRO A 159 -8.44 11.65 -6.30
C PRO A 159 -7.00 11.98 -5.94
N THR A 160 -6.33 11.11 -5.18
CA THR A 160 -4.95 11.33 -4.73
C THR A 160 -4.09 10.10 -4.95
N VAL A 161 -3.00 10.28 -5.70
CA VAL A 161 -1.92 9.30 -5.78
C VAL A 161 -0.67 9.89 -5.16
N MET A 162 -0.10 9.18 -4.20
CA MET A 162 1.12 9.52 -3.49
C MET A 162 2.18 8.46 -3.79
N MET A 163 3.38 8.87 -4.18
CA MET A 163 4.51 7.94 -4.26
C MET A 163 5.49 8.20 -3.11
N THR A 164 6.05 7.14 -2.56
CA THR A 164 6.87 7.24 -1.35
C THR A 164 8.21 6.55 -1.49
N VAL A 165 9.20 7.11 -0.82
CA VAL A 165 10.50 6.47 -0.57
C VAL A 165 10.75 6.42 0.94
N VAL A 166 11.61 5.47 1.36
CA VAL A 166 12.13 5.45 2.73
C VAL A 166 13.50 6.13 2.71
N ASP A 167 13.84 6.91 3.73
CA ASP A 167 15.08 7.69 3.85
C ASP A 167 16.36 6.84 4.11
N THR A 168 16.35 5.62 3.55
CA THR A 168 17.49 4.70 3.57
C THR A 168 18.40 4.85 2.34
N ILE A 169 17.98 5.65 1.35
CA ILE A 169 18.71 5.92 0.11
C ILE A 169 19.41 7.28 0.15
N PRO A 170 20.45 7.53 -0.69
CA PRO A 170 21.13 8.80 -0.74
C PRO A 170 20.20 9.99 -1.05
N ALA A 171 20.58 11.18 -0.55
CA ALA A 171 19.78 12.41 -0.75
C ALA A 171 19.60 12.75 -2.25
N GLU A 172 20.61 12.47 -3.08
CA GLU A 172 20.53 12.67 -4.53
C GLU A 172 19.46 11.76 -5.18
N GLU A 173 19.36 10.52 -4.74
CA GLU A 173 18.33 9.58 -5.20
C GLU A 173 16.93 10.00 -4.72
N ILE A 174 16.82 10.52 -3.49
CA ILE A 174 15.57 11.07 -2.98
C ILE A 174 15.05 12.18 -3.90
N GLU A 175 15.94 13.06 -4.36
CA GLU A 175 15.58 14.15 -5.28
C GLU A 175 15.24 13.64 -6.69
N HIS A 176 15.92 12.60 -7.19
CA HIS A 176 15.55 11.94 -8.45
C HIS A 176 14.17 11.29 -8.34
N CYS A 177 13.89 10.57 -7.26
CA CYS A 177 12.58 10.02 -6.99
C CYS A 177 11.48 11.08 -6.96
N ARG A 178 11.75 12.26 -6.39
CA ARG A 178 10.80 13.38 -6.40
C ARG A 178 10.44 13.78 -7.83
N ARG A 179 11.44 13.95 -8.70
CA ARG A 179 11.23 14.31 -10.11
C ARG A 179 10.43 13.24 -10.88
N ILE A 180 10.77 11.96 -10.68
CA ILE A 180 9.99 10.86 -11.26
C ILE A 180 8.52 10.93 -10.83
N CYS A 181 8.26 11.17 -9.55
CA CYS A 181 6.90 11.27 -9.05
C CYS A 181 6.14 12.46 -9.62
N GLU A 182 6.73 13.65 -9.56
CA GLU A 182 6.05 14.90 -9.87
C GLU A 182 6.01 15.18 -11.38
N GLU A 183 7.11 14.91 -12.11
CA GLU A 183 7.25 15.26 -13.52
C GLU A 183 6.84 14.12 -14.46
N ASP A 184 7.27 12.87 -14.20
CA ASP A 184 7.01 11.74 -15.09
C ASP A 184 5.66 11.08 -14.81
N VAL A 185 5.32 10.91 -13.53
CA VAL A 185 4.04 10.31 -13.12
C VAL A 185 2.98 11.37 -12.87
N GLY A 186 3.33 12.52 -12.32
CA GLY A 186 2.42 13.58 -11.89
C GLY A 186 1.66 13.22 -10.61
N ALA A 187 2.28 12.47 -9.72
CA ALA A 187 1.78 12.10 -8.41
C ALA A 187 2.40 12.98 -7.32
N ALA A 188 1.77 13.02 -6.14
CA ALA A 188 2.38 13.63 -4.96
C ALA A 188 3.56 12.79 -4.48
N TYR A 189 4.53 13.42 -3.82
CA TYR A 189 5.72 12.76 -3.31
C TYR A 189 5.85 12.87 -1.79
N ARG A 190 6.36 11.81 -1.16
CA ARG A 190 6.63 11.81 0.27
C ARG A 190 7.84 10.95 0.63
N VAL A 191 8.75 11.51 1.42
CA VAL A 191 9.81 10.75 2.10
C VAL A 191 9.29 10.26 3.45
N ARG A 192 9.47 8.98 3.74
CA ARG A 192 9.12 8.35 5.01
C ARG A 192 10.40 8.08 5.79
N ALA A 193 10.40 8.42 7.09
CA ALA A 193 11.49 8.03 7.97
C ALA A 193 11.55 6.50 8.09
N TYR A 194 12.78 5.97 8.08
CA TYR A 194 13.00 4.56 8.39
C TYR A 194 12.69 4.28 9.86
N ILE A 195 11.83 3.30 10.10
CA ILE A 195 11.50 2.89 11.47
C ILE A 195 12.59 1.93 11.93
N LYS A 196 13.54 2.48 12.72
CA LYS A 196 14.44 1.65 13.53
C LYS A 196 13.67 1.19 14.76
N GLU A 197 14.08 0.03 15.31
CA GLU A 197 13.56 -0.47 16.59
C GLU A 197 13.71 0.51 17.73
#